data_7a7e750e7766a370de5956da5ec896d6
#
_entry.id   7a7e750e7766a370de5956da5ec896d6
#
_cell.length_a   1.000
_cell.length_b   1.000
_cell.length_c   1.000
_cell.angle_alpha   90.00
_cell.angle_beta   90.00
_cell.angle_gamma   90.00
#
_symmetry.space_group_name_H-M   'P 1'
#
loop_
_entity.id
_entity.type
_entity.pdbx_description
1 polymer ?
#
loop_
_entity_poly.entity_id
_entity_poly.type
_entity_poly.pdbx_seq_one_letter_code
_entity_poly.pdbx_strand_id
1 'polypeptide(L)'
;LDVVGRFTDAESAIAFSRDNEIEAAFLDVEMPDMDGFELAHRLKEIRSDVLIVPVTAYESYIFEANRVGVDYYVVKPYTTEVLEKMMGRLRLIAGRQGKSIYIQTFGRFVVKKDGKPVPLTGKAKEILALVVTRCGKEIGNEEIYSTIWEDRPCDNESMGVYYNALRRLRNSLEKYGLDDLLISTARGQMANTDLFDCDFYEWKDETMGFRSQFEGEFLSEYSWGEHLIGELTFHSPLR
;
A
#
# COMPACT_ATOMS: atom_id res chain seq x y z
N LEU A 1 2.22 9.05 20.48
CA LEU A 1 3.06 10.00 19.75
C LEU A 1 4.15 10.49 20.71
N ASP A 2 5.39 10.30 20.33
CA ASP A 2 6.52 10.81 21.09
C ASP A 2 7.03 12.08 20.39
N VAL A 3 7.01 13.22 21.08
CA VAL A 3 7.43 14.49 20.51
C VAL A 3 8.92 14.67 20.77
N VAL A 4 9.73 14.39 19.75
CA VAL A 4 11.20 14.42 19.84
C VAL A 4 11.81 15.82 19.69
N GLY A 5 11.07 16.79 19.14
CA GLY A 5 11.53 18.17 18.99
C GLY A 5 10.38 19.16 18.75
N ARG A 6 10.61 20.44 19.12
CA ARG A 6 9.72 21.57 18.80
C ARG A 6 10.60 22.75 18.42
N PHE A 7 10.30 23.35 17.27
CA PHE A 7 11.11 24.41 16.67
C PHE A 7 10.24 25.60 16.30
N THR A 8 10.78 26.79 16.40
CA THR A 8 10.13 28.05 16.01
C THR A 8 10.68 28.60 14.70
N ASP A 9 11.71 27.96 14.16
CA ASP A 9 12.35 28.33 12.89
C ASP A 9 12.72 27.06 12.10
N ALA A 10 12.78 27.20 10.77
CA ALA A 10 13.03 26.12 9.86
C ALA A 10 14.45 25.55 9.93
N GLU A 11 15.45 26.41 10.15
CA GLU A 11 16.86 25.99 10.14
C GLU A 11 17.18 25.07 11.33
N SER A 12 16.65 25.40 12.50
CA SER A 12 16.77 24.53 13.69
C SER A 12 16.12 23.17 13.49
N ALA A 13 14.96 23.12 12.83
CA ALA A 13 14.29 21.87 12.49
C ALA A 13 15.11 21.03 11.50
N ILE A 14 15.68 21.65 10.46
CA ILE A 14 16.56 21.02 9.49
C ILE A 14 17.82 20.47 10.16
N ALA A 15 18.47 21.26 11.01
CA ALA A 15 19.67 20.82 11.72
C ALA A 15 19.37 19.60 12.60
N PHE A 16 18.26 19.64 13.35
CA PHE A 16 17.83 18.52 14.19
C PHE A 16 17.57 17.24 13.38
N SER A 17 16.92 17.36 12.22
CA SER A 17 16.55 16.22 11.36
C SER A 17 17.77 15.49 10.77
N ARG A 18 18.93 16.13 10.67
CA ARG A 18 20.17 15.50 10.21
C ARG A 18 20.75 14.52 11.22
N ASP A 19 20.63 14.84 12.51
CA ASP A 19 21.26 14.10 13.58
C ASP A 19 20.30 13.16 14.32
N ASN A 20 18.98 13.28 14.07
CA ASN A 20 17.96 12.52 14.78
C ASN A 20 17.00 11.83 13.81
N GLU A 21 16.51 10.65 14.23
CA GLU A 21 15.43 9.96 13.52
C GLU A 21 14.10 10.60 13.84
N ILE A 22 13.38 10.99 12.79
CA ILE A 22 12.03 11.53 12.87
C ILE A 22 11.11 10.76 11.92
N GLU A 23 9.97 10.30 12.42
CA GLU A 23 8.97 9.60 11.61
C GLU A 23 7.99 10.57 10.95
N ALA A 24 7.67 11.70 11.60
CA ALA A 24 6.73 12.69 11.10
C ALA A 24 7.12 14.11 11.51
N ALA A 25 6.85 15.08 10.61
CA ALA A 25 7.01 16.51 10.86
C ALA A 25 5.68 17.23 10.65
N PHE A 26 5.24 17.97 11.69
CA PHE A 26 4.07 18.83 11.65
C PHE A 26 4.55 20.26 11.41
N LEU A 27 4.18 20.86 10.29
CA LEU A 27 4.74 22.11 9.81
C LEU A 27 3.65 23.17 9.69
N ASP A 28 3.81 24.32 10.32
CA ASP A 28 3.01 25.48 9.95
C ASP A 28 3.40 25.90 8.52
N VAL A 29 2.44 26.23 7.68
CA VAL A 29 2.70 26.67 6.30
C VAL A 29 3.23 28.11 6.33
N GLU A 30 2.65 28.96 7.17
CA GLU A 30 3.05 30.36 7.28
C GLU A 30 4.11 30.54 8.36
N MET A 31 5.37 30.56 7.95
CA MET A 31 6.50 30.81 8.84
C MET A 31 7.36 31.96 8.28
N PRO A 32 8.05 32.75 9.15
CA PRO A 32 9.05 33.70 8.71
C PRO A 32 10.21 33.00 8.00
N ASP A 33 10.82 33.66 7.04
CA ASP A 33 12.06 33.28 6.33
C ASP A 33 11.97 32.08 5.40
N MET A 34 11.22 31.04 5.71
CA MET A 34 11.00 29.83 4.91
C MET A 34 9.58 29.32 5.12
N ASP A 35 8.81 29.11 4.06
CA ASP A 35 7.47 28.53 4.19
C ASP A 35 7.51 27.03 4.51
N GLY A 36 6.39 26.52 5.02
CA GLY A 36 6.30 25.11 5.44
C GLY A 36 6.48 24.11 4.32
N PHE A 37 6.21 24.48 3.05
CA PHE A 37 6.39 23.59 1.90
C PHE A 37 7.85 23.51 1.49
N GLU A 38 8.57 24.61 1.53
CA GLU A 38 10.02 24.62 1.31
C GLU A 38 10.72 23.79 2.39
N LEU A 39 10.32 23.97 3.66
CA LEU A 39 10.82 23.14 4.77
C LEU A 39 10.51 21.66 4.54
N ALA A 40 9.28 21.32 4.11
CA ALA A 40 8.89 19.95 3.77
C ALA A 40 9.80 19.32 2.72
N HIS A 41 10.10 20.07 1.67
CA HIS A 41 11.01 19.63 0.61
C HIS A 41 12.42 19.32 1.15
N ARG A 42 12.97 20.22 1.95
CA ARG A 42 14.31 20.04 2.57
C ARG A 42 14.37 18.87 3.54
N LEU A 43 13.30 18.66 4.33
CA LEU A 43 13.21 17.50 5.21
C LEU A 43 13.15 16.18 4.42
N LYS A 44 12.39 16.13 3.33
CA LYS A 44 12.33 14.98 2.42
C LYS A 44 13.66 14.71 1.68
N GLU A 45 14.46 15.73 1.42
CA GLU A 45 15.83 15.56 0.88
C GLU A 45 16.78 14.91 1.88
N ILE A 46 16.62 15.18 3.17
CA ILE A 46 17.41 14.59 4.25
C ILE A 46 16.92 13.17 4.55
N ARG A 47 15.61 13.03 4.66
CA ARG A 47 14.90 11.76 4.96
C ARG A 47 13.69 11.61 4.04
N SER A 48 13.83 10.81 3.01
CA SER A 48 12.76 10.59 2.03
C SER A 48 11.51 9.92 2.62
N ASP A 49 11.67 9.25 3.77
CA ASP A 49 10.65 8.50 4.50
C ASP A 49 9.90 9.33 5.56
N VAL A 50 10.33 10.56 5.87
CA VAL A 50 9.63 11.41 6.83
C VAL A 50 8.23 11.77 6.36
N LEU A 51 7.22 11.56 7.22
CA LEU A 51 5.83 11.95 6.95
C LEU A 51 5.65 13.44 7.16
N ILE A 52 5.14 14.13 6.17
CA ILE A 52 4.93 15.59 6.22
C ILE A 52 3.45 15.90 6.43
N VAL A 53 3.16 16.69 7.46
CA VAL A 53 1.81 17.14 7.81
C VAL A 53 1.79 18.67 7.95
N PRO A 54 1.45 19.42 6.88
CA PRO A 54 1.17 20.84 6.98
C PRO A 54 -0.05 21.11 7.87
N VAL A 55 0.09 22.11 8.75
CA VAL A 55 -0.96 22.58 9.65
C VAL A 55 -1.13 24.08 9.42
N THR A 56 -2.25 24.50 8.80
CA THR A 56 -2.45 25.89 8.39
C THR A 56 -3.85 26.40 8.69
N ALA A 57 -4.03 27.72 8.67
CA ALA A 57 -5.36 28.35 8.79
C ALA A 57 -6.11 28.43 7.45
N TYR A 58 -5.49 28.09 6.32
CA TYR A 58 -6.03 28.33 4.98
C TYR A 58 -6.22 27.06 4.17
N GLU A 59 -7.45 26.82 3.72
CA GLU A 59 -7.80 25.69 2.85
C GLU A 59 -7.18 25.81 1.45
N SER A 60 -6.85 27.02 1.00
CA SER A 60 -6.26 27.27 -0.34
C SER A 60 -4.95 26.54 -0.59
N TYR A 61 -4.21 26.20 0.46
CA TYR A 61 -2.93 25.48 0.35
C TYR A 61 -3.08 23.98 0.06
N ILE A 62 -4.29 23.43 0.02
CA ILE A 62 -4.54 22.00 -0.30
C ILE A 62 -3.97 21.62 -1.66
N PHE A 63 -4.08 22.49 -2.67
CA PHE A 63 -3.55 22.23 -4.01
C PHE A 63 -2.01 22.19 -4.02
N GLU A 64 -1.37 23.05 -3.25
CA GLU A 64 0.08 23.10 -3.12
C GLU A 64 0.62 21.91 -2.33
N ALA A 65 -0.05 21.52 -1.26
CA ALA A 65 0.20 20.32 -0.48
C ALA A 65 0.24 19.06 -1.36
N ASN A 66 -0.74 18.89 -2.24
CA ASN A 66 -0.77 17.77 -3.20
C ASN A 66 0.41 17.78 -4.18
N ARG A 67 0.87 18.97 -4.60
CA ARG A 67 2.01 19.11 -5.53
C ARG A 67 3.34 18.77 -4.87
N VAL A 68 3.48 19.05 -3.58
CA VAL A 68 4.70 18.75 -2.78
C VAL A 68 4.73 17.31 -2.30
N GLY A 69 3.60 16.59 -2.40
CA GLY A 69 3.51 15.18 -1.98
C GLY A 69 3.51 15.01 -0.46
N VAL A 70 2.71 15.84 0.25
CA VAL A 70 2.52 15.70 1.70
C VAL A 70 1.64 14.51 2.02
N ASP A 71 1.85 13.93 3.19
CA ASP A 71 1.20 12.68 3.60
C ASP A 71 -0.17 12.88 4.23
N TYR A 72 -0.40 14.04 4.84
CA TYR A 72 -1.67 14.50 5.39
C TYR A 72 -1.70 16.03 5.41
N TYR A 73 -2.88 16.62 5.71
CA TYR A 73 -3.08 18.04 5.77
C TYR A 73 -4.11 18.40 6.87
N VAL A 74 -3.82 19.40 7.68
CA VAL A 74 -4.69 19.82 8.78
C VAL A 74 -4.99 21.32 8.69
N VAL A 75 -6.28 21.67 8.74
CA VAL A 75 -6.74 23.06 8.78
C VAL A 75 -7.07 23.47 10.21
N LYS A 76 -6.56 24.61 10.64
CA LYS A 76 -6.91 25.26 11.92
C LYS A 76 -8.25 26.00 11.79
N PRO A 77 -9.14 25.95 12.81
CA PRO A 77 -9.05 25.18 14.03
C PRO A 77 -9.43 23.71 13.79
N TYR A 78 -8.73 22.79 14.45
CA TYR A 78 -8.98 21.36 14.34
C TYR A 78 -9.55 20.77 15.62
N THR A 79 -10.36 19.73 15.47
CA THR A 79 -10.95 18.99 16.60
C THR A 79 -10.10 17.77 16.96
N THR A 80 -10.33 17.19 18.15
CA THR A 80 -9.71 15.93 18.56
C THR A 80 -9.98 14.81 17.56
N GLU A 81 -11.19 14.76 16.99
CA GLU A 81 -11.57 13.76 16.00
C GLU A 81 -10.72 13.85 14.70
N VAL A 82 -10.43 15.08 14.24
CA VAL A 82 -9.53 15.32 13.09
C VAL A 82 -8.12 14.81 13.40
N LEU A 83 -7.62 15.10 14.61
CA LEU A 83 -6.30 14.62 15.04
C LEU A 83 -6.25 13.09 15.16
N GLU A 84 -7.29 12.45 15.69
CA GLU A 84 -7.37 11.00 15.79
C GLU A 84 -7.37 10.34 14.39
N LYS A 85 -8.15 10.86 13.46
CA LYS A 85 -8.15 10.42 12.05
C LYS A 85 -6.78 10.59 11.40
N MET A 86 -6.17 11.76 11.58
CA MET A 86 -4.82 12.03 11.10
C MET A 86 -3.81 11.04 11.68
N MET A 87 -3.82 10.84 12.99
CA MET A 87 -2.90 9.92 13.66
C MET A 87 -3.10 8.46 13.23
N GLY A 88 -4.36 8.04 13.03
CA GLY A 88 -4.67 6.74 12.45
C GLY A 88 -4.02 6.57 11.08
N ARG A 89 -4.15 7.58 10.22
CA ARG A 89 -3.55 7.57 8.88
C ARG A 89 -2.02 7.56 8.91
N LEU A 90 -1.41 8.42 9.72
CA LEU A 90 0.06 8.46 9.83
C LEU A 90 0.64 7.13 10.32
N ARG A 91 -0.01 6.46 11.28
CA ARG A 91 0.40 5.12 11.74
C ARG A 91 0.33 4.08 10.62
N LEU A 92 -0.72 4.14 9.79
CA LEU A 92 -0.84 3.26 8.63
C LEU A 92 0.28 3.51 7.61
N ILE A 93 0.59 4.78 7.31
CA ILE A 93 1.67 5.14 6.38
C ILE A 93 3.03 4.76 6.97
N ALA A 94 3.30 5.07 8.25
CA ALA A 94 4.53 4.69 8.94
C ALA A 94 4.73 3.17 8.99
N GLY A 95 3.66 2.42 9.27
CA GLY A 95 3.68 0.94 9.20
C GLY A 95 4.00 0.41 7.80
N ARG A 96 3.71 1.18 6.75
CA ARG A 96 4.01 0.83 5.35
C ARG A 96 5.45 1.14 4.95
N GLN A 97 6.02 2.23 5.43
CA GLN A 97 7.43 2.56 5.19
C GLN A 97 8.38 1.49 5.74
N GLY A 98 7.88 0.64 6.68
CA GLY A 98 8.60 -0.52 7.20
C GLY A 98 8.42 -1.82 6.42
N LYS A 99 7.45 -1.93 5.50
CA LYS A 99 7.25 -3.17 4.75
C LYS A 99 8.11 -3.19 3.49
N SER A 100 9.04 -4.12 3.45
CA SER A 100 9.93 -4.32 2.30
C SER A 100 9.21 -4.90 1.07
N ILE A 101 7.96 -5.37 1.24
CA ILE A 101 7.18 -6.02 0.20
C ILE A 101 6.00 -5.13 -0.21
N TYR A 102 5.89 -4.90 -1.51
CA TYR A 102 4.75 -4.22 -2.12
C TYR A 102 4.16 -5.08 -3.24
N ILE A 103 2.83 -5.23 -3.24
CA ILE A 103 2.10 -5.98 -4.27
C ILE A 103 1.23 -5.02 -5.07
N GLN A 104 1.53 -4.89 -6.34
CA GLN A 104 0.76 -4.12 -7.31
C GLN A 104 -0.28 -5.04 -7.96
N THR A 105 -1.54 -4.61 -7.96
CA THR A 105 -2.67 -5.29 -8.60
C THR A 105 -3.35 -4.41 -9.66
N PHE A 106 -3.22 -3.08 -9.57
CA PHE A 106 -3.72 -2.19 -10.60
C PHE A 106 -2.83 -2.28 -11.84
N GLY A 107 -3.46 -2.52 -13.00
CA GLY A 107 -2.79 -2.94 -14.21
C GLY A 107 -2.33 -4.40 -14.14
N ARG A 108 -1.04 -4.64 -14.22
CA ARG A 108 -0.42 -5.97 -14.13
C ARG A 108 -0.07 -6.34 -12.70
N PHE A 109 -0.20 -7.63 -12.38
CA PHE A 109 0.24 -8.14 -11.08
C PHE A 109 1.77 -8.12 -10.96
N VAL A 110 2.30 -7.40 -9.97
CA VAL A 110 3.74 -7.33 -9.69
C VAL A 110 3.99 -7.43 -8.20
N VAL A 111 4.85 -8.34 -7.78
CA VAL A 111 5.41 -8.37 -6.41
C VAL A 111 6.75 -7.66 -6.43
N LYS A 112 6.97 -6.72 -5.52
CA LYS A 112 8.24 -6.02 -5.33
C LYS A 112 8.77 -6.30 -3.93
N LYS A 113 10.08 -6.53 -3.81
CA LYS A 113 10.80 -6.58 -2.54
C LYS A 113 11.89 -5.53 -2.57
N ASP A 114 11.94 -4.67 -1.57
CA ASP A 114 12.88 -3.54 -1.50
C ASP A 114 12.89 -2.72 -2.81
N GLY A 115 11.70 -2.46 -3.36
CA GLY A 115 11.48 -1.73 -4.62
C GLY A 115 11.81 -2.52 -5.90
N LYS A 116 12.39 -3.73 -5.81
CA LYS A 116 12.79 -4.54 -6.97
C LYS A 116 11.74 -5.60 -7.30
N PRO A 117 11.37 -5.78 -8.59
CA PRO A 117 10.38 -6.79 -8.97
C PRO A 117 10.91 -8.20 -8.72
N VAL A 118 10.05 -9.03 -8.12
CA VAL A 118 10.28 -10.47 -7.93
C VAL A 118 9.76 -11.20 -9.16
N PRO A 119 10.59 -11.96 -9.89
CA PRO A 119 10.20 -12.60 -11.15
C PRO A 119 9.34 -13.84 -10.88
N LEU A 120 8.03 -13.62 -10.84
CA LEU A 120 7.02 -14.68 -10.81
C LEU A 120 6.40 -14.83 -12.21
N THR A 121 6.14 -16.06 -12.65
CA THR A 121 5.64 -16.32 -14.01
C THR A 121 4.59 -17.42 -14.05
N GLY A 122 3.75 -17.41 -15.10
CA GLY A 122 2.77 -18.44 -15.40
C GLY A 122 1.75 -18.66 -14.29
N LYS A 123 1.23 -19.89 -14.19
CA LYS A 123 0.18 -20.22 -13.20
C LYS A 123 0.62 -20.06 -11.73
N ALA A 124 1.90 -20.11 -11.44
CA ALA A 124 2.43 -19.81 -10.11
C ALA A 124 2.17 -18.35 -9.72
N LYS A 125 2.43 -17.40 -10.62
CA LYS A 125 2.14 -15.97 -10.44
C LYS A 125 0.63 -15.73 -10.29
N GLU A 126 -0.18 -16.39 -11.11
CA GLU A 126 -1.64 -16.28 -11.13
C GLU A 126 -2.29 -16.79 -9.84
N ILE A 127 -1.77 -17.90 -9.26
CA ILE A 127 -2.21 -18.40 -7.95
C ILE A 127 -2.02 -17.31 -6.88
N LEU A 128 -0.84 -16.70 -6.81
CA LEU A 128 -0.58 -15.67 -5.81
C LEU A 128 -1.48 -14.45 -6.02
N ALA A 129 -1.67 -14.02 -7.27
CA ALA A 129 -2.56 -12.91 -7.59
C ALA A 129 -3.98 -13.18 -7.08
N LEU A 130 -4.54 -14.38 -7.34
CA LEU A 130 -5.88 -14.74 -6.88
C LEU A 130 -5.98 -14.80 -5.35
N VAL A 131 -4.97 -15.36 -4.68
CA VAL A 131 -4.94 -15.42 -3.19
C VAL A 131 -4.88 -14.01 -2.59
N VAL A 132 -4.10 -13.09 -3.17
CA VAL A 132 -4.00 -11.70 -2.73
C VAL A 132 -5.35 -10.98 -2.82
N THR A 133 -6.15 -11.22 -3.87
CA THR A 133 -7.48 -10.57 -4.01
C THR A 133 -8.45 -10.93 -2.89
N ARG A 134 -8.19 -11.99 -2.11
CA ARG A 134 -9.02 -12.38 -0.96
C ARG A 134 -8.75 -11.57 0.31
N CYS A 135 -7.82 -10.61 0.27
CA CYS A 135 -7.53 -9.69 1.38
C CYS A 135 -7.31 -10.42 2.71
N GLY A 136 -6.42 -11.41 2.74
CA GLY A 136 -6.10 -12.21 3.92
C GLY A 136 -7.14 -13.28 4.29
N LYS A 137 -8.22 -13.44 3.51
CA LYS A 137 -9.15 -14.55 3.69
C LYS A 137 -8.63 -15.80 2.99
N GLU A 138 -8.96 -16.97 3.58
CA GLU A 138 -8.67 -18.27 2.98
C GLU A 138 -9.42 -18.44 1.66
N ILE A 139 -8.76 -19.04 0.67
CA ILE A 139 -9.38 -19.55 -0.55
C ILE A 139 -9.06 -21.04 -0.71
N GLY A 140 -10.07 -21.85 -0.99
CA GLY A 140 -9.93 -23.30 -1.12
C GLY A 140 -9.09 -23.72 -2.32
N ASN A 141 -8.34 -24.83 -2.19
CA ASN A 141 -7.50 -25.33 -3.29
C ASN A 141 -8.32 -25.65 -4.55
N GLU A 142 -9.52 -26.23 -4.39
CA GLU A 142 -10.42 -26.52 -5.50
C GLU A 142 -10.97 -25.25 -6.16
N GLU A 143 -11.26 -24.22 -5.37
CA GLU A 143 -11.70 -22.91 -5.84
C GLU A 143 -10.60 -22.22 -6.65
N ILE A 144 -9.34 -22.23 -6.14
CA ILE A 144 -8.18 -21.72 -6.89
C ILE A 144 -8.04 -22.47 -8.22
N TYR A 145 -8.15 -23.80 -8.20
CA TYR A 145 -8.05 -24.61 -9.40
C TYR A 145 -9.13 -24.24 -10.40
N SER A 146 -10.39 -24.25 -10.00
CA SER A 146 -11.53 -23.98 -10.87
C SER A 146 -11.49 -22.57 -11.49
N THR A 147 -10.99 -21.58 -10.72
CA THR A 147 -10.84 -20.20 -11.22
C THR A 147 -9.72 -20.08 -12.25
N ILE A 148 -8.61 -20.79 -12.06
CA ILE A 148 -7.40 -20.60 -12.89
C ILE A 148 -7.36 -21.54 -14.11
N TRP A 149 -8.06 -22.68 -14.04
CA TRP A 149 -8.16 -23.69 -15.10
C TRP A 149 -9.62 -23.94 -15.49
N GLU A 150 -10.34 -22.86 -15.84
CA GLU A 150 -11.79 -22.84 -16.13
C GLU A 150 -12.25 -23.94 -17.11
N ASP A 151 -11.41 -24.28 -18.10
CA ASP A 151 -11.73 -25.26 -19.16
C ASP A 151 -11.45 -26.72 -18.77
N ARG A 152 -11.07 -26.99 -17.52
CA ARG A 152 -10.68 -28.34 -17.08
C ARG A 152 -11.54 -28.83 -15.92
N PRO A 153 -11.94 -30.13 -15.91
CA PRO A 153 -12.65 -30.68 -14.78
C PRO A 153 -11.77 -30.65 -13.51
N CYS A 154 -12.38 -30.39 -12.37
CA CYS A 154 -11.71 -30.45 -11.08
C CYS A 154 -11.80 -31.89 -10.53
N ASP A 155 -10.84 -32.73 -10.87
CA ASP A 155 -10.70 -34.10 -10.39
C ASP A 155 -9.29 -34.34 -9.81
N ASN A 156 -9.09 -35.54 -9.21
CA ASN A 156 -7.82 -35.86 -8.54
C ASN A 156 -6.61 -35.85 -9.46
N GLU A 157 -6.78 -36.18 -10.75
CA GLU A 157 -5.70 -36.20 -11.74
C GLU A 157 -5.33 -34.77 -12.14
N SER A 158 -6.33 -33.94 -12.42
CA SER A 158 -6.17 -32.55 -12.82
C SER A 158 -5.61 -31.67 -11.71
N MET A 159 -5.94 -31.92 -10.42
CA MET A 159 -5.38 -31.22 -9.27
C MET A 159 -3.85 -31.35 -9.17
N GLY A 160 -3.24 -32.36 -9.78
CA GLY A 160 -1.78 -32.49 -9.83
C GLY A 160 -1.08 -31.30 -10.50
N VAL A 161 -1.73 -30.67 -11.50
CA VAL A 161 -1.21 -29.48 -12.18
C VAL A 161 -1.17 -28.27 -11.23
N TYR A 162 -2.21 -28.10 -10.40
CA TYR A 162 -2.29 -27.07 -9.39
C TYR A 162 -1.17 -27.22 -8.33
N TYR A 163 -1.01 -28.42 -7.76
CA TYR A 163 0.01 -28.65 -6.74
C TYR A 163 1.44 -28.46 -7.29
N ASN A 164 1.68 -28.79 -8.56
CA ASN A 164 2.93 -28.48 -9.22
C ASN A 164 3.17 -26.98 -9.39
N ALA A 165 2.14 -26.21 -9.75
CA ALA A 165 2.21 -24.75 -9.86
C ALA A 165 2.42 -24.10 -8.48
N LEU A 166 1.69 -24.58 -7.46
CA LEU A 166 1.83 -24.12 -6.08
C LEU A 166 3.25 -24.39 -5.53
N ARG A 167 3.81 -25.57 -5.79
CA ARG A 167 5.20 -25.88 -5.42
C ARG A 167 6.20 -24.93 -6.09
N ARG A 168 6.01 -24.64 -7.38
CA ARG A 168 6.85 -23.66 -8.10
C ARG A 168 6.73 -22.28 -7.51
N LEU A 169 5.53 -21.85 -7.12
CA LEU A 169 5.31 -20.58 -6.43
C LEU A 169 6.11 -20.54 -5.13
N ARG A 170 5.99 -21.55 -4.28
CA ARG A 170 6.69 -21.60 -3.00
C ARG A 170 8.21 -21.57 -3.17
N ASN A 171 8.77 -22.36 -4.06
CA ASN A 171 10.19 -22.34 -4.35
C ASN A 171 10.66 -20.97 -4.86
N SER A 172 9.81 -20.29 -5.65
CA SER A 172 10.12 -18.93 -6.11
C SER A 172 10.07 -17.91 -4.98
N LEU A 173 9.08 -17.98 -4.09
CA LEU A 173 8.98 -17.10 -2.93
C LEU A 173 10.17 -17.33 -1.97
N GLU A 174 10.50 -18.58 -1.64
CA GLU A 174 11.64 -18.97 -0.79
C GLU A 174 12.96 -18.41 -1.31
N LYS A 175 13.21 -18.52 -2.62
CA LYS A 175 14.40 -17.97 -3.26
C LYS A 175 14.62 -16.47 -2.99
N TYR A 176 13.54 -15.72 -2.78
CA TYR A 176 13.59 -14.29 -2.49
C TYR A 176 13.34 -13.96 -1.01
N GLY A 177 13.27 -14.97 -0.13
CA GLY A 177 12.98 -14.80 1.30
C GLY A 177 11.57 -14.23 1.53
N LEU A 178 10.58 -14.77 0.81
CA LEU A 178 9.15 -14.41 0.84
C LEU A 178 8.28 -15.63 1.18
N ASP A 179 8.85 -16.65 1.80
CA ASP A 179 8.19 -17.91 2.12
C ASP A 179 6.95 -17.73 3.02
N ASP A 180 6.99 -16.77 3.95
CA ASP A 180 5.87 -16.46 4.84
C ASP A 180 4.75 -15.64 4.17
N LEU A 181 4.92 -15.19 2.90
CA LEU A 181 3.92 -14.42 2.17
C LEU A 181 2.66 -15.25 1.87
N LEU A 182 2.83 -16.56 1.67
CA LEU A 182 1.76 -17.50 1.37
C LEU A 182 1.61 -18.54 2.47
N ILE A 183 0.53 -18.45 3.23
CA ILE A 183 0.18 -19.36 4.33
C ILE A 183 -0.67 -20.51 3.77
N SER A 184 -0.26 -21.77 4.01
CA SER A 184 -1.12 -22.93 3.79
C SER A 184 -2.02 -23.17 4.98
N THR A 185 -3.27 -23.42 4.70
CA THR A 185 -4.26 -23.89 5.66
C THR A 185 -4.61 -25.36 5.41
N ALA A 186 -5.48 -25.94 6.22
CA ALA A 186 -5.94 -27.32 6.01
C ALA A 186 -6.72 -27.51 4.69
N ARG A 187 -7.33 -26.45 4.13
CA ARG A 187 -8.22 -26.52 2.98
C ARG A 187 -7.77 -25.69 1.78
N GLY A 188 -6.85 -24.75 1.98
CA GLY A 188 -6.50 -23.80 0.94
C GLY A 188 -5.25 -23.00 1.21
N GLN A 189 -5.26 -21.78 0.68
CA GLN A 189 -4.17 -20.83 0.77
C GLN A 189 -4.69 -19.48 1.28
N MET A 190 -3.83 -18.70 1.92
CA MET A 190 -4.11 -17.37 2.42
C MET A 190 -2.87 -16.48 2.25
N ALA A 191 -3.04 -15.21 1.91
CA ALA A 191 -1.94 -14.25 1.91
C ALA A 191 -1.71 -13.71 3.33
N ASN A 192 -0.45 -13.64 3.75
CA ASN A 192 -0.06 -12.97 4.99
C ASN A 192 -0.02 -11.47 4.79
N THR A 193 -1.13 -10.79 5.06
CA THR A 193 -1.32 -9.36 4.81
C THR A 193 -0.45 -8.47 5.71
N ASP A 194 0.11 -9.01 6.79
CA ASP A 194 0.98 -8.26 7.69
C ASP A 194 2.37 -7.99 7.08
N LEU A 195 2.76 -8.75 6.05
CA LEU A 195 4.10 -8.68 5.45
C LEU A 195 4.22 -7.71 4.27
N PHE A 196 3.10 -7.29 3.66
CA PHE A 196 3.13 -6.49 2.44
C PHE A 196 2.07 -5.39 2.42
N ASP A 197 2.33 -4.37 1.62
CA ASP A 197 1.36 -3.37 1.21
C ASP A 197 0.83 -3.69 -0.19
N CYS A 198 -0.41 -3.30 -0.49
CA CYS A 198 -1.07 -3.62 -1.76
C CYS A 198 -2.00 -2.47 -2.17
N ASP A 199 -1.89 -2.01 -3.43
CA ASP A 199 -2.73 -0.95 -3.99
C ASP A 199 -4.23 -1.25 -3.91
N PHE A 200 -4.63 -2.50 -4.10
CA PHE A 200 -6.02 -2.94 -3.96
C PHE A 200 -6.52 -2.84 -2.52
N TYR A 201 -5.70 -3.15 -1.53
CA TYR A 201 -6.08 -3.04 -0.12
C TYR A 201 -6.20 -1.58 0.29
N GLU A 202 -5.30 -0.75 -0.18
CA GLU A 202 -5.33 0.69 -0.01
C GLU A 202 -6.58 1.31 -0.61
N TRP A 203 -6.97 0.85 -1.79
CA TRP A 203 -8.17 1.30 -2.46
C TRP A 203 -9.45 0.86 -1.71
N LYS A 204 -9.46 -0.34 -1.13
CA LYS A 204 -10.60 -0.84 -0.32
C LYS A 204 -10.74 -0.13 1.02
N ASP A 205 -9.67 0.40 1.56
CA ASP A 205 -9.70 1.17 2.80
C ASP A 205 -10.27 2.57 2.52
N GLU A 206 -11.57 2.75 2.82
CA GLU A 206 -12.31 4.01 2.58
C GLU A 206 -11.70 5.21 3.32
N THR A 207 -10.92 4.96 4.39
CA THR A 207 -10.27 6.01 5.19
C THR A 207 -9.09 6.66 4.46
N MET A 208 -8.60 6.05 3.39
CA MET A 208 -7.33 6.37 2.76
C MET A 208 -7.41 7.39 1.62
N GLY A 209 -8.60 7.70 1.09
CA GLY A 209 -8.77 8.69 0.01
C GLY A 209 -8.10 8.33 -1.33
N PHE A 210 -7.56 7.11 -1.49
CA PHE A 210 -6.84 6.66 -2.70
C PHE A 210 -7.72 6.19 -3.86
N ARG A 211 -9.04 6.39 -3.79
CA ARG A 211 -9.97 6.01 -4.89
C ARG A 211 -9.62 6.66 -6.25
N SER A 212 -8.80 7.71 -6.26
CA SER A 212 -8.36 8.39 -7.48
C SER A 212 -7.26 7.68 -8.27
N GLN A 213 -6.65 6.60 -7.74
CA GLN A 213 -5.55 5.88 -8.40
C GLN A 213 -6.00 4.69 -9.25
N PHE A 214 -7.28 4.33 -9.21
CA PHE A 214 -7.80 3.28 -10.07
C PHE A 214 -8.09 3.85 -11.48
N GLU A 215 -7.26 3.52 -12.44
CA GLU A 215 -7.36 3.95 -13.85
C GLU A 215 -8.18 2.98 -14.72
N GLY A 216 -8.96 2.08 -14.12
CA GLY A 216 -9.83 1.15 -14.84
C GLY A 216 -9.22 -0.21 -15.17
N GLU A 217 -7.96 -0.45 -14.84
CA GLU A 217 -7.29 -1.75 -15.04
C GLU A 217 -6.97 -2.43 -13.71
N PHE A 218 -7.46 -3.66 -13.55
CA PHE A 218 -7.19 -4.50 -12.39
C PHE A 218 -6.83 -5.91 -12.84
N LEU A 219 -5.61 -6.37 -12.52
CA LEU A 219 -5.14 -7.70 -12.87
C LEU A 219 -5.38 -8.05 -14.35
N SER A 220 -5.09 -7.10 -15.25
CA SER A 220 -5.44 -7.15 -16.68
C SER A 220 -4.85 -8.36 -17.45
N GLU A 221 -3.99 -9.15 -16.80
CA GLU A 221 -3.41 -10.37 -17.33
C GLU A 221 -4.34 -11.60 -17.18
N TYR A 222 -5.44 -11.49 -16.37
CA TYR A 222 -6.28 -12.63 -15.98
C TYR A 222 -7.76 -12.38 -16.28
N SER A 223 -8.41 -13.31 -16.96
CA SER A 223 -9.83 -13.27 -17.32
C SER A 223 -10.75 -13.11 -16.10
N TRP A 224 -10.45 -13.83 -15.02
CA TRP A 224 -11.22 -13.75 -13.78
C TRP A 224 -11.09 -12.39 -13.07
N GLY A 225 -10.05 -11.60 -13.37
CA GLY A 225 -9.87 -10.25 -12.83
C GLY A 225 -10.95 -9.27 -13.27
N GLU A 226 -11.51 -9.45 -14.48
CA GLU A 226 -12.56 -8.59 -15.02
C GLU A 226 -13.85 -8.61 -14.16
N HIS A 227 -14.18 -9.74 -13.56
CA HIS A 227 -15.36 -9.85 -12.68
C HIS A 227 -15.22 -9.00 -11.41
N LEU A 228 -13.99 -8.79 -10.93
CA LEU A 228 -13.71 -7.95 -9.77
C LEU A 228 -13.75 -6.44 -10.11
N ILE A 229 -13.53 -6.07 -11.36
CA ILE A 229 -13.63 -4.68 -11.84
C ILE A 229 -15.04 -4.12 -11.60
N GLY A 230 -16.08 -4.93 -11.76
CA GLY A 230 -17.47 -4.54 -11.50
C GLY A 230 -17.68 -4.02 -10.08
N GLU A 231 -17.11 -4.68 -9.07
CA GLU A 231 -17.15 -4.23 -7.67
C GLU A 231 -16.37 -2.91 -7.49
N LEU A 232 -15.23 -2.77 -8.17
CA LEU A 232 -14.37 -1.59 -8.10
C LEU A 232 -15.03 -0.34 -8.71
N THR A 233 -15.76 -0.51 -9.82
CA THR A 233 -16.41 0.61 -10.52
C THR A 233 -17.69 1.08 -9.84
N PHE A 234 -18.46 0.18 -9.21
CA PHE A 234 -19.68 0.56 -8.48
C PHE A 234 -19.42 1.36 -7.21
N HIS A 235 -18.24 1.28 -6.63
CA HIS A 235 -17.84 2.04 -5.43
C HIS A 235 -17.02 3.31 -5.76
N SER A 236 -16.74 3.57 -7.04
CA SER A 236 -16.12 4.84 -7.44
C SER A 236 -17.18 5.95 -7.42
N PRO A 237 -16.99 7.08 -6.72
CA PRO A 237 -17.93 8.19 -6.79
C PRO A 237 -17.94 8.69 -8.24
N LEU A 238 -19.11 8.64 -8.85
CA LEU A 238 -19.36 9.30 -10.14
C LEU A 238 -18.89 10.76 -10.05
N ARG A 239 -18.14 11.19 -11.07
CA ARG A 239 -17.64 12.55 -11.29
C ARG A 239 -18.74 13.60 -11.15
#